data_b8a45bac63087e639c4a3f8250443c0f
#
_entry.id   b8a45bac63087e639c4a3f8250443c0f
#
_cell.length_a   1.000
_cell.length_b   1.000
_cell.length_c   1.000
_cell.angle_alpha   90.00
_cell.angle_beta   90.00
_cell.angle_gamma   90.00
#
_symmetry.space_group_name_H-M   'P 1'
#
loop_
_entity.id
_entity.type
_entity.pdbx_description
1 polymer ?
#
loop_
_entity_poly.entity_id
_entity_poly.type
_entity_poly.pdbx_seq_one_letter_code
_entity_poly.pdbx_strand_id
1 'polypeptide(L)'
;MPANRYHAAVTEWIDIADADELPEGGRLCTSVNGRHLVVLHVGGTLYAIANQCPHAGRPLEEGEVRGKIITCPFHGYTYNLESGRNLDYPDIEPPVPTFNARIEGGKVRVRIGAKT
;
A
#
# COMPACT_ATOMS: atom_id res chain seq x y z
N MET A 1 17.92 -20.05 -2.46
CA MET A 1 17.09 -19.83 -2.26
C MET A 1 16.42 -19.11 -2.01
N PRO A 2 16.51 -18.76 -2.55
CA PRO A 2 15.90 -17.95 -1.71
C PRO A 2 14.49 -18.00 -1.76
N ALA A 3 14.02 -18.40 -0.80
CA ALA A 3 12.63 -18.58 -0.67
C ALA A 3 11.89 -17.26 -0.82
N ASN A 4 12.52 -16.18 -0.52
CA ASN A 4 11.91 -14.86 -0.59
C ASN A 4 12.56 -14.01 -1.68
N ARG A 5 11.91 -13.95 -2.83
CA ARG A 5 12.45 -13.27 -4.00
C ARG A 5 12.47 -11.74 -3.84
N TYR A 6 11.70 -11.21 -2.92
CA TYR A 6 11.66 -9.77 -2.65
C TYR A 6 12.29 -9.43 -1.31
N HIS A 7 13.22 -10.26 -0.85
CA HIS A 7 13.97 -9.92 0.34
C HIS A 7 15.00 -8.84 0.02
N ALA A 8 14.95 -7.72 0.73
CA ALA A 8 15.76 -6.57 0.40
C ALA A 8 16.01 -5.70 1.61
N ALA A 9 17.03 -4.85 1.53
CA ALA A 9 17.23 -3.81 2.54
C ALA A 9 16.04 -2.85 2.53
N VAL A 10 15.71 -2.30 3.69
CA VAL A 10 14.52 -1.45 3.81
C VAL A 10 14.60 -0.18 2.97
N THR A 11 15.81 0.28 2.63
CA THR A 11 15.97 1.49 1.82
C THR A 11 16.04 1.20 0.33
N GLU A 12 15.97 -0.07 -0.05
CA GLU A 12 16.13 -0.48 -1.44
C GLU A 12 14.80 -0.40 -2.19
N TRP A 13 14.84 0.14 -3.41
CA TRP A 13 13.69 0.11 -4.31
C TRP A 13 13.60 -1.24 -4.99
N ILE A 14 12.42 -1.82 -5.02
CA ILE A 14 12.20 -3.16 -5.55
C ILE A 14 11.19 -3.07 -6.69
N ASP A 15 11.53 -3.68 -7.82
CA ASP A 15 10.60 -3.80 -8.95
C ASP A 15 9.63 -4.92 -8.63
N ILE A 16 8.35 -4.63 -8.59
CA ILE A 16 7.32 -5.61 -8.23
C ILE A 16 6.42 -5.98 -9.40
N ALA A 17 6.38 -5.18 -10.45
CA ALA A 17 5.52 -5.42 -11.60
C ALA A 17 5.90 -4.50 -12.73
N ASP A 18 5.38 -4.77 -13.92
CA ASP A 18 5.45 -3.83 -15.03
C ASP A 18 4.40 -2.74 -14.82
N ALA A 19 4.69 -1.54 -15.31
CA ALA A 19 3.79 -0.41 -15.13
C ALA A 19 2.40 -0.65 -15.70
N ASP A 20 2.29 -1.40 -16.81
CA ASP A 20 0.99 -1.65 -17.41
C ASP A 20 0.14 -2.65 -16.64
N GLU A 21 0.71 -3.30 -15.61
CA GLU A 21 -0.08 -4.13 -14.71
C GLU A 21 -0.80 -3.31 -13.65
N LEU A 22 -0.51 -2.00 -13.56
CA LEU A 22 -1.11 -1.13 -12.57
C LEU A 22 -1.56 0.17 -13.24
N PRO A 23 -2.60 0.11 -14.06
CA PRO A 23 -3.13 1.32 -14.70
C PRO A 23 -3.86 2.20 -13.69
N GLU A 24 -4.17 3.44 -14.12
CA GLU A 24 -4.94 4.36 -13.29
C GLU A 24 -6.23 3.68 -12.82
N GLY A 25 -6.51 3.78 -11.53
CA GLY A 25 -7.67 3.15 -10.91
C GLY A 25 -7.44 1.70 -10.53
N GLY A 26 -6.29 1.14 -10.88
CA GLY A 26 -5.98 -0.26 -10.54
C GLY A 26 -5.34 -0.40 -9.18
N ARG A 27 -5.23 -1.65 -8.76
CA ARG A 27 -4.53 -2.00 -7.53
C ARG A 27 -3.84 -3.34 -7.70
N LEU A 28 -2.79 -3.55 -6.93
CA LEU A 28 -1.91 -4.68 -7.08
C LEU A 28 -1.43 -5.12 -5.70
N CYS A 29 -1.56 -6.41 -5.38
CA CYS A 29 -1.12 -6.94 -4.10
C CYS A 29 0.21 -7.63 -4.28
N THR A 30 1.10 -7.46 -3.30
CA THR A 30 2.41 -8.09 -3.32
C THR A 30 2.91 -8.30 -1.89
N SER A 31 4.02 -9.02 -1.77
CA SER A 31 4.70 -9.20 -0.48
C SER A 31 6.16 -8.84 -0.63
N VAL A 32 6.67 -8.07 0.32
CA VAL A 32 8.08 -7.68 0.37
C VAL A 32 8.56 -7.90 1.79
N ASN A 33 9.61 -8.71 1.96
CA ASN A 33 10.14 -9.06 3.28
C ASN A 33 9.07 -9.61 4.21
N GLY A 34 8.13 -10.39 3.66
CA GLY A 34 7.05 -10.97 4.46
C GLY A 34 5.92 -10.00 4.76
N ARG A 35 5.99 -8.76 4.32
CA ARG A 35 4.93 -7.79 4.51
C ARG A 35 4.01 -7.78 3.31
N HIS A 36 2.71 -7.93 3.57
CA HIS A 36 1.71 -7.89 2.51
C HIS A 36 1.32 -6.44 2.25
N LEU A 37 1.45 -6.03 1.00
CA LEU A 37 1.16 -4.66 0.58
C LEU A 37 0.07 -4.66 -0.47
N VAL A 38 -0.68 -3.56 -0.52
CA VAL A 38 -1.49 -3.24 -1.69
C VAL A 38 -1.03 -1.89 -2.24
N VAL A 39 -0.80 -1.86 -3.55
CA VAL A 39 -0.35 -0.66 -4.25
C VAL A 39 -1.50 -0.21 -5.14
N LEU A 40 -1.86 1.06 -5.04
CA LEU A 40 -2.99 1.62 -5.74
C LEU A 40 -2.53 2.79 -6.61
N HIS A 41 -3.11 2.90 -7.80
CA HIS A 41 -2.82 3.99 -8.73
C HIS A 41 -4.02 4.91 -8.77
N VAL A 42 -3.92 6.08 -8.14
CA VAL A 42 -5.04 6.98 -7.96
C VAL A 42 -4.62 8.40 -8.32
N GLY A 43 -5.28 8.97 -9.33
CA GLY A 43 -5.02 10.36 -9.73
C GLY A 43 -3.59 10.60 -10.19
N GLY A 44 -2.98 9.64 -10.85
CA GLY A 44 -1.62 9.76 -11.34
C GLY A 44 -0.55 9.48 -10.29
N THR A 45 -0.93 9.11 -9.08
CA THR A 45 0.00 8.85 -7.98
C THR A 45 -0.15 7.41 -7.51
N LEU A 46 0.97 6.78 -7.17
CA LEU A 46 0.95 5.46 -6.56
C LEU A 46 0.97 5.59 -5.04
N TYR A 47 0.14 4.79 -4.40
CA TYR A 47 0.11 4.68 -2.94
C TYR A 47 0.33 3.23 -2.56
N ALA A 48 1.22 2.97 -1.63
CA ALA A 48 1.47 1.62 -1.13
C ALA A 48 1.16 1.60 0.36
N ILE A 49 0.28 0.71 0.77
CA ILE A 49 -0.11 0.59 2.17
C ILE A 49 -0.03 -0.89 2.57
N ALA A 50 0.09 -1.12 3.87
CA ALA A 50 -0.01 -2.49 4.38
C ALA A 50 -1.40 -3.02 4.06
N ASN A 51 -1.47 -4.26 3.57
CA ASN A 51 -2.74 -4.88 3.22
C ASN A 51 -3.37 -5.49 4.47
N GLN A 52 -3.57 -4.63 5.47
CA GLN A 52 -4.12 -5.08 6.73
C GLN A 52 -4.72 -3.89 7.47
N CYS A 53 -6.00 -3.96 7.76
CA CYS A 53 -6.66 -2.94 8.57
C CYS A 53 -6.12 -3.02 10.00
N PRO A 54 -5.53 -1.94 10.53
CA PRO A 54 -4.94 -2.00 11.88
C PRO A 54 -5.95 -2.31 12.97
N HIS A 55 -7.21 -1.94 12.75
CA HIS A 55 -8.27 -2.19 13.72
C HIS A 55 -8.69 -3.66 13.72
N ALA A 56 -8.92 -4.22 12.53
CA ALA A 56 -9.54 -5.54 12.41
C ALA A 56 -8.56 -6.65 12.02
N GLY A 57 -7.35 -6.30 11.57
CA GLY A 57 -6.39 -7.29 11.07
C GLY A 57 -6.79 -7.91 9.74
N ARG A 58 -7.77 -7.33 9.05
CA ARG A 58 -8.30 -7.87 7.80
C ARG A 58 -7.72 -7.17 6.59
N PRO A 59 -7.70 -7.83 5.41
CA PRO A 59 -7.15 -7.20 4.22
C PRO A 59 -7.90 -5.95 3.82
N LEU A 60 -7.16 -4.97 3.30
CA LEU A 60 -7.73 -3.72 2.79
C LEU A 60 -7.90 -3.73 1.27
N GLU A 61 -7.43 -4.76 0.60
CA GLU A 61 -7.37 -4.77 -0.87
C GLU A 61 -8.73 -4.62 -1.54
N GLU A 62 -9.81 -4.99 -0.87
CA GLU A 62 -11.13 -4.87 -1.43
C GLU A 62 -11.88 -3.63 -0.95
N GLY A 63 -11.19 -2.74 -0.24
CA GLY A 63 -11.79 -1.52 0.24
C GLY A 63 -12.15 -0.58 -0.91
N GLU A 64 -13.25 0.15 -0.73
CA GLU A 64 -13.65 1.16 -1.70
C GLU A 64 -12.69 2.35 -1.63
N VAL A 65 -12.26 2.84 -2.78
CA VAL A 65 -11.35 3.98 -2.86
C VAL A 65 -12.07 5.16 -3.47
N ARG A 66 -12.01 6.30 -2.78
CA ARG A 66 -12.54 7.56 -3.29
C ARG A 66 -11.47 8.63 -3.07
N GLY A 67 -10.86 9.08 -4.18
CA GLY A 67 -9.72 9.98 -4.08
C GLY A 67 -8.62 9.33 -3.27
N LYS A 68 -8.12 10.01 -2.25
CA LYS A 68 -7.04 9.50 -1.41
C LYS A 68 -7.54 8.73 -0.19
N ILE A 69 -8.78 8.26 -0.20
CA ILE A 69 -9.39 7.62 0.96
C ILE A 69 -9.77 6.20 0.61
N ILE A 70 -9.37 5.24 1.45
CA ILE A 70 -9.80 3.85 1.35
C ILE A 70 -10.67 3.49 2.55
N THR A 71 -11.74 2.76 2.32
CA THR A 71 -12.65 2.32 3.37
C THR A 71 -12.42 0.84 3.64
N CYS A 72 -12.14 0.50 4.90
CA CYS A 72 -11.99 -0.89 5.31
C CYS A 72 -13.34 -1.60 5.10
N PRO A 73 -13.37 -2.71 4.34
CA PRO A 73 -14.65 -3.37 4.03
C PRO A 73 -15.30 -4.07 5.21
N PHE A 74 -14.59 -4.20 6.33
CA PHE A 74 -15.10 -4.98 7.45
C PHE A 74 -15.72 -4.13 8.55
N HIS A 75 -15.22 -2.90 8.75
CA HIS A 75 -15.75 -2.04 9.81
C HIS A 75 -16.09 -0.64 9.34
N GLY A 76 -15.84 -0.35 8.07
CA GLY A 76 -16.17 0.95 7.52
C GLY A 76 -15.22 2.07 7.94
N TYR A 77 -14.13 1.78 8.64
CA TYR A 77 -13.16 2.80 8.95
C TYR A 77 -12.48 3.28 7.69
N THR A 78 -12.17 4.59 7.65
CA THR A 78 -11.54 5.20 6.50
C THR A 78 -10.11 5.60 6.83
N TYR A 79 -9.25 5.46 5.84
CA TYR A 79 -7.83 5.76 5.99
C TYR A 79 -7.36 6.60 4.82
N ASN A 80 -6.48 7.56 5.12
CA ASN A 80 -5.83 8.36 4.08
C ASN A 80 -4.73 7.52 3.44
N LEU A 81 -4.75 7.39 2.12
CA LEU A 81 -3.77 6.56 1.40
C LEU A 81 -2.36 7.12 1.49
N GLU A 82 -2.22 8.43 1.64
CA GLU A 82 -0.90 9.05 1.67
C GLU A 82 -0.26 8.95 3.04
N SER A 83 -1.02 9.26 4.10
CA SER A 83 -0.50 9.29 5.46
C SER A 83 -0.77 8.01 6.23
N GLY A 84 -1.76 7.23 5.82
CA GLY A 84 -2.21 6.06 6.55
C GLY A 84 -3.15 6.39 7.70
N ARG A 85 -3.43 7.67 7.93
CA ARG A 85 -4.16 8.10 9.11
C ARG A 85 -5.60 7.62 9.08
N ASN A 86 -6.08 7.11 10.22
CA ASN A 86 -7.50 6.80 10.40
C ASN A 86 -8.26 8.12 10.44
N LEU A 87 -9.30 8.26 9.60
CA LEU A 87 -10.00 9.53 9.47
C LEU A 87 -11.24 9.63 10.37
N ASP A 88 -11.65 8.52 10.96
CA ASP A 88 -12.82 8.51 11.85
C ASP A 88 -12.41 8.80 13.28
N TYR A 89 -11.32 8.20 13.73
CA TYR A 89 -10.84 8.36 15.10
C TYR A 89 -9.31 8.52 15.10
N PRO A 90 -8.82 9.63 14.52
CA PRO A 90 -7.37 9.76 14.28
C PRO A 90 -6.53 9.82 15.56
N ASP A 91 -7.11 10.18 16.68
CA ASP A 91 -6.38 10.27 17.93
C ASP A 91 -6.41 8.97 18.73
N ILE A 92 -7.22 8.00 18.32
CA ILE A 92 -7.42 6.77 19.05
C ILE A 92 -6.94 5.55 18.26
N GLU A 93 -7.31 5.49 16.97
CA GLU A 93 -7.00 4.33 16.14
C GLU A 93 -5.65 4.47 15.47
N PRO A 94 -4.88 3.38 15.39
CA PRO A 94 -3.57 3.45 14.77
C PRO A 94 -3.68 3.65 13.26
N PRO A 95 -2.67 4.28 12.64
CA PRO A 95 -2.66 4.43 11.19
C PRO A 95 -2.30 3.10 10.52
N VAL A 96 -2.68 2.96 9.25
CA VAL A 96 -2.19 1.87 8.44
C VAL A 96 -0.78 2.24 7.98
N PRO A 97 0.19 1.32 8.06
CA PRO A 97 1.54 1.62 7.57
C PRO A 97 1.53 1.95 6.08
N THR A 98 2.31 2.94 5.69
CA THR A 98 2.45 3.35 4.30
C THR A 98 3.89 3.21 3.85
N PHE A 99 4.07 3.05 2.53
CA PHE A 99 5.38 2.82 1.94
C PHE A 99 5.51 3.68 0.70
N ASN A 100 6.73 3.89 0.24
CA ASN A 100 6.97 4.62 -0.99
C ASN A 100 6.71 3.72 -2.19
N ALA A 101 6.08 4.28 -3.22
CA ALA A 101 5.83 3.58 -4.47
C ALA A 101 5.95 4.57 -5.61
N ARG A 102 6.46 4.11 -6.76
CA ARG A 102 6.57 4.94 -7.95
C ARG A 102 6.67 4.07 -9.18
N ILE A 103 6.40 4.69 -10.34
CA ILE A 103 6.67 4.07 -11.63
C ILE A 103 7.95 4.70 -12.16
N GLU A 104 8.91 3.85 -12.51
CA GLU A 104 10.18 4.32 -13.05
C GLU A 104 10.70 3.27 -14.01
N GLY A 105 11.13 3.71 -15.20
CA GLY A 105 11.66 2.78 -16.20
C GLY A 105 10.65 1.73 -16.62
N GLY A 106 9.37 2.06 -16.64
CA GLY A 106 8.32 1.11 -17.01
C GLY A 106 7.99 0.08 -15.94
N LYS A 107 8.48 0.28 -14.72
CA LYS A 107 8.28 -0.66 -13.62
C LYS A 107 7.59 0.01 -12.45
N VAL A 108 6.75 -0.77 -11.75
CA VAL A 108 6.20 -0.38 -10.45
C VAL A 108 7.24 -0.74 -9.41
N ARG A 109 7.68 0.24 -8.65
CA ARG A 109 8.71 0.06 -7.63
C ARG A 109 8.18 0.46 -6.27
N VAL A 110 8.57 -0.30 -5.25
CA VAL A 110 8.23 0.01 -3.86
C VAL A 110 9.49 0.00 -3.00
N ARG A 111 9.43 0.75 -1.91
CA ARG A 111 10.50 0.79 -0.92
C ARG A 111 9.84 0.73 0.44
N ILE A 112 10.21 -0.26 1.25
CA ILE A 112 9.52 -0.53 2.50
C ILE A 112 10.14 0.14 3.72
N GLY A 113 11.18 0.94 3.54
CA GLY A 113 11.71 1.74 4.62
C GLY A 113 10.70 2.78 5.09
N ALA A 114 10.99 3.41 6.23
CA ALA A 114 10.08 4.39 6.79
C ALA A 114 9.81 5.49 5.78
N LYS A 115 8.53 5.79 5.59
CA LYS A 115 8.12 6.89 4.75
C LYS A 115 8.17 8.16 5.57
N THR A 116 8.91 9.12 5.08
CA THR A 116 9.06 10.39 5.80
C THR A 116 8.48 11.54 5.03
#